data_15800157e8150751c913280ba6f1eae8
#
_entry.id   15800157e8150751c913280ba6f1eae8
#
_cell.length_a   1.000
_cell.length_b   1.000
_cell.length_c   1.000
_cell.angle_alpha   90.00
_cell.angle_beta   90.00
_cell.angle_gamma   90.00
#
_symmetry.space_group_name_H-M   'P 1'
#
loop_
_entity.id
_entity.type
_entity.pdbx_description
1 polymer ?
#
loop_
_entity_poly.entity_id
_entity_poly.type
_entity_poly.pdbx_seq_one_letter_code
_entity_poly.pdbx_strand_id
1 'polypeptide(L)'
;MTDTAELQLSLEDVRAAAARIEGAVVRTDCDYSRTLSEITGADIWLKFENLQFTAAYKERGALNALLHLSDEQRARGVIAASAGNHAQGLSYHGSRLGIPVTIVMPRPTPTVKVMQTEAVGGTVVLEGETFDEAYAHARSMERQLGLTFIHP
;
A
#
# COMPACT_ATOMS: atom_id res chain seq x y z
N MET A 1 -4.44 8.23 -29.46
CA MET A 1 -5.72 8.36 -28.76
C MET A 1 -5.72 7.25 -27.72
N THR A 2 -5.31 7.55 -26.50
CA THR A 2 -5.32 6.60 -25.37
C THR A 2 -6.75 6.58 -24.85
N ASP A 3 -7.39 5.43 -25.01
CA ASP A 3 -8.70 5.13 -24.45
C ASP A 3 -8.55 5.09 -22.91
N THR A 4 -8.84 6.22 -22.27
CA THR A 4 -9.03 6.29 -20.82
C THR A 4 -10.43 5.77 -20.54
N ALA A 5 -10.59 4.44 -20.53
CA ALA A 5 -11.75 3.84 -19.88
C ALA A 5 -11.73 4.34 -18.43
N GLU A 6 -12.65 5.27 -18.09
CA GLU A 6 -12.87 5.68 -16.73
C GLU A 6 -13.16 4.42 -15.90
N LEU A 7 -12.25 4.10 -14.99
CA LEU A 7 -12.48 3.09 -13.97
C LEU A 7 -13.62 3.60 -13.07
N GLN A 8 -14.85 3.27 -13.44
CA GLN A 8 -16.02 3.56 -12.63
C GLN A 8 -16.05 2.59 -11.45
N LEU A 9 -15.52 3.03 -10.30
CA LEU A 9 -15.68 2.29 -9.06
C LEU A 9 -17.13 2.35 -8.58
N SER A 10 -17.74 1.19 -8.36
CA SER A 10 -19.06 1.04 -7.81
C SER A 10 -19.04 0.82 -6.29
N LEU A 11 -20.17 1.05 -5.63
CA LEU A 11 -20.32 0.67 -4.20
C LEU A 11 -20.14 -0.84 -3.98
N GLU A 12 -20.50 -1.65 -4.96
CA GLU A 12 -20.34 -3.10 -4.89
C GLU A 12 -18.86 -3.52 -4.89
N ASP A 13 -18.01 -2.84 -5.66
CA ASP A 13 -16.55 -3.06 -5.62
C ASP A 13 -15.97 -2.76 -4.25
N VAL A 14 -16.43 -1.68 -3.60
CA VAL A 14 -16.01 -1.33 -2.24
C VAL A 14 -16.47 -2.38 -1.23
N ARG A 15 -17.72 -2.87 -1.34
CA ARG A 15 -18.24 -3.93 -0.46
C ARG A 15 -17.49 -5.25 -0.66
N ALA A 16 -17.22 -5.64 -1.89
CA ALA A 16 -16.44 -6.82 -2.20
C ALA A 16 -15.01 -6.73 -1.65
N ALA A 17 -14.37 -5.57 -1.77
CA ALA A 17 -13.06 -5.31 -1.16
C ALA A 17 -13.12 -5.40 0.37
N ALA A 18 -14.14 -4.79 1.00
CA ALA A 18 -14.33 -4.85 2.45
C ALA A 18 -14.49 -6.29 2.96
N ALA A 19 -15.32 -7.10 2.28
CA ALA A 19 -15.49 -8.52 2.63
C ALA A 19 -14.19 -9.31 2.46
N ARG A 20 -13.39 -9.01 1.43
CA ARG A 20 -12.13 -9.72 1.16
C ARG A 20 -11.07 -9.49 2.22
N ILE A 21 -10.98 -8.28 2.79
CA ILE A 21 -9.99 -7.93 3.82
C ILE A 21 -10.53 -8.08 5.25
N GLU A 22 -11.75 -8.55 5.43
CA GLU A 22 -12.39 -8.69 6.74
C GLU A 22 -11.57 -9.58 7.68
N GLY A 23 -11.42 -9.14 8.93
CA GLY A 23 -10.63 -9.83 9.95
C GLY A 23 -9.11 -9.74 9.80
N ALA A 24 -8.60 -9.22 8.67
CA ALA A 24 -7.16 -9.10 8.43
C ALA A 24 -6.63 -7.66 8.57
N VAL A 25 -7.53 -6.70 8.70
CA VAL A 25 -7.25 -5.28 9.05
C VAL A 25 -8.06 -4.89 10.27
N VAL A 26 -7.61 -3.86 10.98
CA VAL A 26 -8.36 -3.35 12.13
C VAL A 26 -9.62 -2.61 11.64
N ARG A 27 -10.78 -2.96 12.22
CA ARG A 27 -11.99 -2.16 12.04
C ARG A 27 -11.90 -0.95 12.98
N THR A 28 -11.28 0.12 12.51
CA THR A 28 -11.07 1.33 13.29
C THR A 28 -12.36 2.08 13.53
N ASP A 29 -12.45 2.80 14.65
CA ASP A 29 -13.59 3.66 14.96
C ASP A 29 -13.69 4.84 13.99
N CYS A 30 -14.90 5.39 13.90
CA CYS A 30 -15.18 6.59 13.12
C CYS A 30 -16.08 7.48 13.97
N ASP A 31 -15.49 8.50 14.62
CA ASP A 31 -16.16 9.30 15.63
C ASP A 31 -16.38 10.75 15.19
N TYR A 32 -17.48 11.32 15.64
CA TYR A 32 -17.77 12.74 15.42
C TYR A 32 -16.80 13.63 16.22
N SER A 33 -16.15 14.55 15.53
CA SER A 33 -15.26 15.52 16.14
C SER A 33 -15.97 16.86 16.37
N ARG A 34 -16.48 17.08 17.57
CA ARG A 34 -17.13 18.34 17.94
C ARG A 34 -16.19 19.54 17.71
N THR A 35 -14.95 19.46 18.17
CA THR A 35 -13.99 20.56 18.05
C THR A 35 -13.70 20.93 16.59
N LEU A 36 -13.45 19.95 15.72
CA LEU A 36 -13.22 20.24 14.31
C LEU A 36 -14.47 20.73 13.61
N SER A 37 -15.63 20.22 13.98
CA SER A 37 -16.90 20.68 13.41
C SER A 37 -17.19 22.13 13.78
N GLU A 38 -16.95 22.55 15.03
CA GLU A 38 -17.07 23.94 15.47
C GLU A 38 -16.09 24.88 14.73
N ILE A 39 -14.85 24.44 14.50
CA ILE A 39 -13.82 25.23 13.80
C ILE A 39 -14.16 25.40 12.30
N THR A 40 -14.65 24.35 11.65
CA THR A 40 -14.83 24.31 10.19
C THR A 40 -16.24 24.71 9.74
N GLY A 41 -17.22 24.65 10.65
CA GLY A 41 -18.63 24.85 10.32
C GLY A 41 -19.28 23.68 9.55
N ALA A 42 -18.65 22.49 9.57
CA ALA A 42 -19.13 21.29 8.90
C ALA A 42 -19.16 20.10 9.87
N ASP A 43 -19.95 19.08 9.60
CA ASP A 43 -19.93 17.83 10.39
C ASP A 43 -18.70 17.00 10.06
N ILE A 44 -17.72 16.99 10.97
CA ILE A 44 -16.46 16.28 10.81
C ILE A 44 -16.46 14.96 11.57
N TRP A 45 -16.21 13.88 10.85
CA TRP A 45 -16.06 12.53 11.37
C TRP A 45 -14.62 12.05 11.15
N LEU A 46 -13.98 11.54 12.20
CA LEU A 46 -12.60 11.06 12.18
C LEU A 46 -12.57 9.54 12.11
N LYS A 47 -12.05 9.00 10.99
CA LYS A 47 -11.75 7.58 10.83
C LYS A 47 -10.31 7.32 11.27
N PHE A 48 -10.10 6.63 12.39
CA PHE A 48 -8.80 6.47 13.05
C PHE A 48 -7.91 5.42 12.38
N GLU A 49 -7.54 5.63 11.12
CA GLU A 49 -6.66 4.70 10.38
C GLU A 49 -5.19 4.69 10.86
N ASN A 50 -4.82 5.64 11.72
CA ASN A 50 -3.55 5.59 12.46
C ASN A 50 -3.49 4.44 13.49
N LEU A 51 -4.61 3.76 13.76
CA LEU A 51 -4.69 2.58 14.61
C LEU A 51 -4.53 1.25 13.85
N GLN A 52 -4.28 1.29 12.55
CA GLN A 52 -3.87 0.12 11.77
C GLN A 52 -2.47 -0.36 12.22
N PHE A 53 -2.09 -1.60 11.88
CA PHE A 53 -0.81 -2.20 12.25
C PHE A 53 0.41 -1.38 11.79
N THR A 54 0.34 -0.76 10.60
CA THR A 54 1.39 0.14 10.10
C THR A 54 1.00 1.61 10.21
N ALA A 55 0.06 1.93 11.13
CA ALA A 55 -0.41 3.27 11.45
C ALA A 55 -0.95 4.07 10.25
N ALA A 56 -1.48 3.41 9.22
CA ALA A 56 -2.00 4.06 8.03
C ALA A 56 -3.06 3.25 7.28
N TYR A 57 -3.97 3.94 6.57
CA TYR A 57 -5.04 3.33 5.77
C TYR A 57 -4.53 2.51 4.56
N LYS A 58 -3.27 2.67 4.16
CA LYS A 58 -2.68 1.97 3.00
C LYS A 58 -2.71 0.45 3.12
N GLU A 59 -2.80 -0.07 4.33
CA GLU A 59 -2.94 -1.52 4.57
C GLU A 59 -4.13 -2.12 3.85
N ARG A 60 -5.26 -1.42 3.81
CA ARG A 60 -6.48 -1.89 3.17
C ARG A 60 -6.29 -2.16 1.68
N GLY A 61 -5.77 -1.18 0.96
CA GLY A 61 -5.50 -1.31 -0.46
C GLY A 61 -4.41 -2.32 -0.77
N ALA A 62 -3.33 -2.32 0.00
CA ALA A 62 -2.23 -3.27 -0.14
C ALA A 62 -2.71 -4.73 0.03
N LEU A 63 -3.42 -5.02 1.11
CA LEU A 63 -3.99 -6.35 1.35
C LEU A 63 -4.97 -6.76 0.25
N ASN A 64 -5.90 -5.87 -0.12
CA ASN A 64 -6.86 -6.14 -1.19
C ASN A 64 -6.15 -6.48 -2.52
N ALA A 65 -5.09 -5.76 -2.89
CA ALA A 65 -4.31 -6.04 -4.08
C ALA A 65 -3.61 -7.41 -4.00
N LEU A 66 -2.96 -7.72 -2.87
CA LEU A 66 -2.28 -9.01 -2.67
C LEU A 66 -3.23 -10.21 -2.73
N LEU A 67 -4.46 -10.06 -2.24
CA LEU A 67 -5.48 -11.12 -2.27
C LEU A 67 -6.06 -11.36 -3.67
N HIS A 68 -5.89 -10.44 -4.62
CA HIS A 68 -6.27 -10.62 -6.03
C HIS A 68 -5.22 -11.35 -6.87
N LEU A 69 -4.02 -11.55 -6.36
CA LEU A 69 -2.94 -12.19 -7.11
C LEU A 69 -3.25 -13.68 -7.34
N SER A 70 -2.91 -14.18 -8.53
CA SER A 70 -2.87 -15.61 -8.79
C SER A 70 -1.76 -16.29 -7.98
N ASP A 71 -1.85 -17.61 -7.81
CA ASP A 71 -0.81 -18.38 -7.10
C ASP A 71 0.57 -18.22 -7.75
N GLU A 72 0.62 -18.14 -9.07
CA GLU A 72 1.86 -17.89 -9.81
C GLU A 72 2.43 -16.49 -9.53
N GLN A 73 1.59 -15.46 -9.48
CA GLN A 73 2.01 -14.10 -9.12
C GLN A 73 2.49 -14.02 -7.68
N ARG A 74 1.79 -14.68 -6.75
CA ARG A 74 2.20 -14.78 -5.34
C ARG A 74 3.55 -15.44 -5.19
N ALA A 75 3.80 -16.55 -5.89
CA ALA A 75 5.06 -17.27 -5.83
C ALA A 75 6.24 -16.46 -6.37
N ARG A 76 6.03 -15.67 -7.44
CA ARG A 76 7.06 -14.76 -7.97
C ARG A 76 7.30 -13.56 -7.07
N GLY A 77 6.28 -13.07 -6.39
CA GLY A 77 6.34 -11.89 -5.55
C GLY A 77 5.92 -10.59 -6.24
N VAL A 78 5.92 -9.54 -5.45
CA VAL A 78 5.46 -8.21 -5.87
C VAL A 78 6.57 -7.16 -5.70
N ILE A 79 6.42 -6.05 -6.43
CA ILE A 79 7.32 -4.91 -6.34
C ILE A 79 6.54 -3.60 -6.31
N ALA A 80 7.03 -2.62 -5.56
CA ALA A 80 6.50 -1.26 -5.56
C ALA A 80 7.64 -0.23 -5.42
N ALA A 81 7.40 1.00 -5.89
CA ALA A 81 8.23 2.15 -5.58
C ALA A 81 7.51 2.99 -4.52
N SER A 82 8.05 3.05 -3.30
CA SER A 82 7.48 3.85 -2.21
C SER A 82 8.44 3.94 -1.03
N ALA A 83 8.55 5.11 -0.43
CA ALA A 83 9.31 5.32 0.81
C ALA A 83 8.41 5.69 2.00
N GLY A 84 7.14 5.26 2.00
CA GLY A 84 6.15 5.64 3.00
C GLY A 84 5.16 4.52 3.35
N ASN A 85 3.95 4.91 3.72
CA ASN A 85 2.91 4.02 4.24
C ASN A 85 2.53 2.88 3.29
N HIS A 86 2.62 3.09 1.96
CA HIS A 86 2.36 2.02 1.00
C HIS A 86 3.42 0.92 1.08
N ALA A 87 4.72 1.30 1.19
CA ALA A 87 5.81 0.34 1.37
C ALA A 87 5.59 -0.53 2.61
N GLN A 88 5.26 0.09 3.74
CA GLN A 88 5.03 -0.62 5.01
C GLN A 88 3.79 -1.53 4.94
N GLY A 89 2.66 -1.02 4.44
CA GLY A 89 1.42 -1.80 4.33
C GLY A 89 1.57 -3.01 3.40
N LEU A 90 2.25 -2.82 2.25
CA LEU A 90 2.51 -3.90 1.29
C LEU A 90 3.46 -4.95 1.88
N SER A 91 4.56 -4.53 2.53
CA SER A 91 5.52 -5.43 3.16
C SER A 91 4.92 -6.21 4.31
N TYR A 92 4.13 -5.54 5.17
CA TYR A 92 3.46 -6.17 6.31
C TYR A 92 2.51 -7.30 5.87
N HIS A 93 1.61 -7.00 4.93
CA HIS A 93 0.66 -8.01 4.47
C HIS A 93 1.29 -9.06 3.56
N GLY A 94 2.28 -8.69 2.74
CA GLY A 94 3.05 -9.65 1.95
C GLY A 94 3.74 -10.68 2.83
N SER A 95 4.43 -10.24 3.89
CA SER A 95 5.06 -11.12 4.88
C SER A 95 4.06 -12.08 5.53
N ARG A 96 2.88 -11.59 5.95
CA ARG A 96 1.82 -12.42 6.54
C ARG A 96 1.24 -13.46 5.58
N LEU A 97 1.22 -13.16 4.29
CA LEU A 97 0.70 -14.05 3.23
C LEU A 97 1.78 -14.94 2.62
N GLY A 98 3.05 -14.83 3.05
CA GLY A 98 4.18 -15.54 2.46
C GLY A 98 4.52 -15.10 1.04
N ILE A 99 4.16 -13.87 0.66
CA ILE A 99 4.43 -13.29 -0.66
C ILE A 99 5.70 -12.43 -0.56
N PRO A 100 6.76 -12.70 -1.35
CA PRO A 100 7.95 -11.86 -1.40
C PRO A 100 7.60 -10.43 -1.85
N VAL A 101 8.07 -9.43 -1.09
CA VAL A 101 7.82 -8.01 -1.39
C VAL A 101 9.16 -7.29 -1.57
N THR A 102 9.35 -6.68 -2.73
CA THR A 102 10.46 -5.79 -3.03
C THR A 102 9.99 -4.35 -3.07
N ILE A 103 10.67 -3.48 -2.34
CA ILE A 103 10.37 -2.05 -2.29
C ILE A 103 11.57 -1.27 -2.80
N VAL A 104 11.38 -0.50 -3.86
CA VAL A 104 12.42 0.41 -4.37
C VAL A 104 12.20 1.79 -3.80
N MET A 105 13.25 2.35 -3.20
CA MET A 105 13.28 3.69 -2.61
C MET A 105 14.44 4.49 -3.19
N PRO A 106 14.32 5.83 -3.30
CA PRO A 106 15.46 6.67 -3.63
C PRO A 106 16.60 6.53 -2.61
N ARG A 107 17.85 6.64 -3.04
CA ARG A 107 19.04 6.55 -2.17
C ARG A 107 19.03 7.52 -0.99
N PRO A 108 18.55 8.79 -1.13
CA PRO A 108 18.48 9.71 0.00
C PRO A 108 17.30 9.45 0.95
N THR A 109 16.63 8.29 0.85
CA THR A 109 15.55 7.93 1.79
C THR A 109 16.10 7.83 3.22
N PRO A 110 15.47 8.48 4.23
CA PRO A 110 15.89 8.37 5.61
C PRO A 110 15.96 6.91 6.10
N THR A 111 17.07 6.56 6.75
CA THR A 111 17.33 5.19 7.23
C THR A 111 16.20 4.62 8.06
N VAL A 112 15.51 5.44 8.88
CA VAL A 112 14.37 4.99 9.68
C VAL A 112 13.25 4.41 8.83
N LYS A 113 12.99 4.95 7.63
CA LYS A 113 11.95 4.44 6.72
C LYS A 113 12.36 3.11 6.08
N VAL A 114 13.64 2.96 5.75
CA VAL A 114 14.22 1.70 5.26
C VAL A 114 14.04 0.63 6.32
N MET A 115 14.54 0.88 7.53
CA MET A 115 14.47 -0.06 8.66
C MET A 115 13.02 -0.44 9.02
N GLN A 116 12.08 0.52 9.01
CA GLN A 116 10.67 0.24 9.29
C GLN A 116 10.04 -0.69 8.21
N THR A 117 10.44 -0.53 6.96
CA THR A 117 9.95 -1.40 5.87
C THR A 117 10.53 -2.81 5.96
N GLU A 118 11.82 -2.92 6.27
CA GLU A 118 12.50 -4.20 6.47
C GLU A 118 11.98 -4.93 7.73
N ALA A 119 11.74 -4.20 8.81
CA ALA A 119 11.21 -4.76 10.06
C ALA A 119 9.84 -5.44 9.90
N VAL A 120 9.05 -5.05 8.89
CA VAL A 120 7.77 -5.68 8.56
C VAL A 120 7.86 -6.66 7.38
N GLY A 121 9.08 -7.04 6.98
CA GLY A 121 9.34 -8.14 6.04
C GLY A 121 9.52 -7.72 4.57
N GLY A 122 9.66 -6.44 4.26
CA GLY A 122 10.00 -5.98 2.92
C GLY A 122 11.49 -6.10 2.62
N THR A 123 11.83 -6.42 1.38
CA THR A 123 13.20 -6.29 0.85
C THR A 123 13.36 -4.92 0.22
N VAL A 124 14.26 -4.10 0.76
CA VAL A 124 14.45 -2.73 0.25
C VAL A 124 15.61 -2.66 -0.74
N VAL A 125 15.37 -2.03 -1.88
CA VAL A 125 16.37 -1.68 -2.88
C VAL A 125 16.48 -0.15 -2.93
N LEU A 126 17.67 0.38 -2.64
CA LEU A 126 17.94 1.81 -2.73
C LEU A 126 18.53 2.14 -4.10
N GLU A 127 17.75 2.82 -4.95
CA GLU A 127 18.17 3.16 -6.31
C GLU A 127 17.57 4.48 -6.79
N GLY A 128 18.39 5.25 -7.52
CA GLY A 128 18.03 6.58 -7.98
C GLY A 128 18.15 7.68 -6.92
N GLU A 129 18.22 8.92 -7.35
CA GLU A 129 18.27 10.10 -6.48
C GLU A 129 16.88 10.70 -6.24
N THR A 130 15.92 10.38 -7.12
CA THR A 130 14.54 10.87 -7.08
C THR A 130 13.54 9.73 -7.03
N PHE A 131 12.28 10.06 -6.69
CA PHE A 131 11.19 9.08 -6.73
C PHE A 131 10.97 8.53 -8.15
N ASP A 132 11.06 9.38 -9.17
CA ASP A 132 10.84 8.98 -10.56
C ASP A 132 11.91 7.98 -11.03
N GLU A 133 13.16 8.17 -10.63
CA GLU A 133 14.25 7.23 -10.92
C GLU A 133 14.05 5.89 -10.20
N ALA A 134 13.70 5.92 -8.92
CA ALA A 134 13.36 4.72 -8.16
C ALA A 134 12.16 3.97 -8.77
N TYR A 135 11.13 4.72 -9.21
CA TYR A 135 9.97 4.16 -9.90
C TYR A 135 10.36 3.50 -11.22
N ALA A 136 11.17 4.19 -12.05
CA ALA A 136 11.64 3.64 -13.32
C ALA A 136 12.47 2.36 -13.11
N HIS A 137 13.30 2.33 -12.05
CA HIS A 137 14.05 1.14 -11.67
C HIS A 137 13.13 0.00 -11.26
N ALA A 138 12.13 0.27 -10.42
CA ALA A 138 11.14 -0.73 -10.01
C ALA A 138 10.39 -1.33 -11.22
N ARG A 139 10.01 -0.49 -12.20
CA ARG A 139 9.38 -0.94 -13.46
C ARG A 139 10.33 -1.77 -14.34
N SER A 140 11.64 -1.51 -14.26
CA SER A 140 12.65 -2.33 -14.93
C SER A 140 12.77 -3.71 -14.28
N MET A 141 12.90 -3.75 -12.94
CA MET A 141 12.97 -4.99 -12.17
C MET A 141 11.71 -5.86 -12.34
N GLU A 142 10.53 -5.25 -12.33
CA GLU A 142 9.26 -5.93 -12.61
C GLU A 142 9.34 -6.77 -13.89
N ARG A 143 9.81 -6.16 -14.99
CA ARG A 143 9.92 -6.84 -16.30
C ARG A 143 11.01 -7.91 -16.32
N GLN A 144 12.15 -7.65 -15.67
CA GLN A 144 13.30 -8.56 -15.67
C GLN A 144 13.05 -9.80 -14.82
N LEU A 145 12.38 -9.63 -13.68
CA LEU A 145 12.19 -10.68 -12.68
C LEU A 145 10.77 -11.28 -12.74
N GLY A 146 9.89 -10.76 -13.58
CA GLY A 146 8.50 -11.22 -13.69
C GLY A 146 7.66 -10.94 -12.45
N LEU A 147 8.03 -9.93 -11.64
CA LEU A 147 7.29 -9.53 -10.46
C LEU A 147 5.98 -8.83 -10.84
N THR A 148 5.02 -8.79 -9.91
CA THR A 148 3.80 -8.00 -10.10
C THR A 148 3.95 -6.63 -9.46
N PHE A 149 3.81 -5.56 -10.25
CA PHE A 149 3.87 -4.20 -9.73
C PHE A 149 2.58 -3.84 -8.99
N ILE A 150 2.70 -3.42 -7.73
CA ILE A 150 1.57 -2.92 -6.94
C ILE A 150 1.69 -1.40 -6.83
N HIS A 151 0.75 -0.72 -7.48
CA HIS A 151 0.73 0.75 -7.52
C HIS A 151 0.36 1.34 -6.14
N PRO A 152 1.01 2.44 -5.67
CA PRO A 152 0.70 3.12 -4.41
C PRO A 152 -0.71 3.68 -4.31
#